data_9993aa3fe63cabe7e86eb934cbeb590a
#
_entry.id   9993aa3fe63cabe7e86eb934cbeb590a
#
_cell.length_a   1.000
_cell.length_b   1.000
_cell.length_c   1.000
_cell.angle_alpha   90.00
_cell.angle_beta   90.00
_cell.angle_gamma   90.00
#
_symmetry.space_group_name_H-M   'P 1'
#
loop_
_entity.id
_entity.type
_entity.pdbx_description
1 polymer ?
#
loop_
_entity_poly.entity_id
_entity_poly.type
_entity_poly.pdbx_seq_one_letter_code
_entity_poly.pdbx_strand_id
1 'polypeptide(L)'
;MENQILRMVKHQKHTNIVKRVNGNFAPSEIAILGTKCSTIASLVKQVSENLSSFKMAYFDASHAKNVEENTLSEFIFHHDGNLQITTTGHINKFEQRLQFSEYDFVFINGNHYAGSKQIVFLDPEKEASINKRIDQISDIAFFIKLSEDIIPFQSLKDKFSKWEEIPQYELSDIGNITNHISKLVEETIPNINGLVLIGGKSTRMGADKSQLEYFGKPQKEHVKELLENNNLKTYYSVQNDAGIENEIHDTFLNLGPFGGICSAFQKD
;
A
#
# COMPACT_ATOMS: atom_id res chain seq x y z
N MET A 1 40.90 -20.17 43.98
CA MET A 1 39.73 -20.47 43.07
C MET A 1 38.96 -19.18 42.93
N GLU A 2 39.29 -18.39 41.90
CA GLU A 2 38.62 -17.10 41.61
C GLU A 2 37.33 -17.36 40.87
N ASN A 3 36.23 -16.92 41.50
CA ASN A 3 34.92 -16.88 40.85
C ASN A 3 34.88 -15.77 39.80
N GLN A 4 35.06 -16.13 38.55
CA GLN A 4 34.72 -15.25 37.44
C GLN A 4 33.20 -15.12 37.32
N ILE A 5 32.63 -14.06 37.86
CA ILE A 5 31.28 -13.65 37.63
C ILE A 5 31.16 -13.15 36.19
N LEU A 6 30.61 -13.97 35.30
CA LEU A 6 30.20 -13.58 33.95
C LEU A 6 29.25 -12.38 34.04
N ARG A 7 29.76 -11.19 33.80
CA ARG A 7 28.92 -10.00 33.58
C ARG A 7 28.09 -10.23 32.33
N MET A 8 26.80 -10.50 32.53
CA MET A 8 25.82 -10.46 31.43
C MET A 8 25.91 -9.10 30.75
N VAL A 9 26.34 -9.07 29.51
CA VAL A 9 26.30 -7.89 28.65
C VAL A 9 24.84 -7.46 28.55
N LYS A 10 24.48 -6.31 29.11
CA LYS A 10 23.14 -5.76 28.99
C LYS A 10 22.84 -5.61 27.50
N HIS A 11 21.78 -6.28 27.07
CA HIS A 11 21.25 -6.15 25.72
C HIS A 11 21.08 -4.66 25.37
N GLN A 12 21.84 -4.15 24.39
CA GLN A 12 21.64 -2.79 23.93
C GLN A 12 20.26 -2.74 23.26
N LYS A 13 19.43 -1.78 23.68
CA LYS A 13 18.16 -1.53 23.00
C LYS A 13 18.50 -1.15 21.55
N HIS A 14 17.96 -1.92 20.62
CA HIS A 14 18.04 -1.55 19.20
C HIS A 14 17.48 -0.14 19.02
N THR A 15 18.07 0.62 18.10
CA THR A 15 17.49 1.88 17.63
C THR A 15 16.04 1.63 17.21
N ASN A 16 15.16 2.56 17.54
CA ASN A 16 13.75 2.45 17.14
C ASN A 16 13.68 2.15 15.64
N ILE A 17 13.02 1.05 15.29
CA ILE A 17 12.73 0.75 13.88
C ILE A 17 11.95 1.93 13.33
N VAL A 18 12.45 2.51 12.25
CA VAL A 18 11.75 3.57 11.52
C VAL A 18 10.35 3.04 11.21
N LYS A 19 9.32 3.74 11.71
CA LYS A 19 7.93 3.38 11.38
C LYS A 19 7.80 3.45 9.86
N ARG A 20 7.33 2.37 9.25
CA ARG A 20 6.99 2.41 7.83
C ARG A 20 5.98 3.53 7.61
N VAL A 21 6.14 4.27 6.53
CA VAL A 21 5.18 5.28 6.07
C VAL A 21 4.00 4.56 5.39
N ASN A 22 3.36 3.66 6.13
CA ASN A 22 2.18 2.93 5.69
C ASN A 22 0.97 3.56 6.35
N GLY A 23 -0.18 3.43 5.73
CA GLY A 23 -1.45 3.87 6.29
C GLY A 23 -1.75 3.29 7.68
N ASN A 24 -2.66 3.92 8.38
CA ASN A 24 -3.07 3.51 9.73
C ASN A 24 -3.92 2.23 9.70
N PHE A 25 -4.74 2.05 8.67
CA PHE A 25 -5.69 0.93 8.50
C PHE A 25 -5.28 -0.02 7.38
N ALA A 26 -4.79 0.51 6.25
CA ALA A 26 -4.36 -0.25 5.09
C ALA A 26 -2.91 0.10 4.71
N PRO A 27 -2.21 -0.75 3.94
CA PRO A 27 -0.90 -0.40 3.38
C PRO A 27 -0.96 0.87 2.52
N SER A 28 -1.99 0.98 1.69
CA SER A 28 -2.26 2.12 0.80
C SER A 28 -3.63 2.67 1.12
N GLU A 29 -3.70 3.90 1.65
CA GLU A 29 -4.96 4.51 2.08
C GLU A 29 -4.97 6.01 1.90
N ILE A 30 -6.17 6.57 1.77
CA ILE A 30 -6.43 8.01 1.86
C ILE A 30 -7.72 8.27 2.63
N ALA A 31 -7.69 9.22 3.56
CA ALA A 31 -8.88 9.64 4.28
C ALA A 31 -9.51 10.84 3.60
N ILE A 32 -10.83 10.83 3.46
CA ILE A 32 -11.62 11.93 2.90
C ILE A 32 -12.48 12.50 4.02
N LEU A 33 -12.37 13.80 4.29
CA LEU A 33 -13.08 14.45 5.40
C LEU A 33 -13.53 15.87 5.06
N GLY A 34 -14.34 16.44 5.93
CA GLY A 34 -14.72 17.86 5.86
C GLY A 34 -16.00 18.13 5.10
N THR A 35 -16.81 17.12 4.80
CA THR A 35 -18.16 17.27 4.26
C THR A 35 -19.10 16.17 4.80
N LYS A 36 -20.32 16.04 4.28
CA LYS A 36 -21.26 14.99 4.67
C LYS A 36 -20.78 13.60 4.25
N CYS A 37 -21.00 12.57 5.08
CA CYS A 37 -20.58 11.20 4.77
C CYS A 37 -21.18 10.69 3.45
N SER A 38 -22.43 11.07 3.12
CA SER A 38 -23.07 10.75 1.85
C SER A 38 -22.35 11.36 0.65
N THR A 39 -21.79 12.56 0.77
CA THR A 39 -21.01 13.23 -0.28
C THR A 39 -19.67 12.48 -0.48
N ILE A 40 -19.03 12.11 0.62
CA ILE A 40 -17.78 11.29 0.56
C ILE A 40 -18.05 9.96 -0.14
N ALA A 41 -19.10 9.24 0.28
CA ALA A 41 -19.45 7.95 -0.31
C ALA A 41 -19.77 8.06 -1.80
N SER A 42 -20.50 9.14 -2.21
CA SER A 42 -20.80 9.41 -3.61
C SER A 42 -19.54 9.68 -4.44
N LEU A 43 -18.61 10.49 -3.92
CA LEU A 43 -17.33 10.75 -4.58
C LEU A 43 -16.52 9.45 -4.75
N VAL A 44 -16.36 8.68 -3.67
CA VAL A 44 -15.62 7.41 -3.71
C VAL A 44 -16.20 6.47 -4.77
N LYS A 45 -17.54 6.35 -4.83
CA LYS A 45 -18.21 5.53 -5.84
C LYS A 45 -17.89 5.99 -7.26
N GLN A 46 -18.02 7.29 -7.56
CA GLN A 46 -17.73 7.84 -8.89
C GLN A 46 -16.26 7.65 -9.29
N VAL A 47 -15.34 7.88 -8.37
CA VAL A 47 -13.90 7.67 -8.61
C VAL A 47 -13.61 6.18 -8.86
N SER A 48 -14.16 5.27 -8.05
CA SER A 48 -13.94 3.84 -8.21
C SER A 48 -14.49 3.29 -9.52
N GLU A 49 -15.61 3.81 -10.01
CA GLU A 49 -16.19 3.45 -11.32
C GLU A 49 -15.25 3.83 -12.47
N ASN A 50 -14.51 4.94 -12.35
CA ASN A 50 -13.54 5.39 -13.35
C ASN A 50 -12.17 4.73 -13.21
N LEU A 51 -11.86 4.08 -12.10
CA LEU A 51 -10.59 3.40 -11.80
C LEU A 51 -10.78 1.89 -11.64
N SER A 52 -11.60 1.28 -12.47
CA SER A 52 -11.99 -0.13 -12.40
C SER A 52 -10.84 -1.13 -12.58
N SER A 53 -9.66 -0.69 -13.03
CA SER A 53 -8.44 -1.50 -13.10
C SER A 53 -7.80 -1.78 -11.73
N PHE A 54 -8.16 -1.01 -10.70
CA PHE A 54 -7.65 -1.16 -9.34
C PHE A 54 -8.70 -1.80 -8.43
N LYS A 55 -8.28 -2.70 -7.56
CA LYS A 55 -9.12 -3.29 -6.52
C LYS A 55 -9.19 -2.31 -5.34
N MET A 56 -10.31 -1.61 -5.20
CA MET A 56 -10.49 -0.58 -4.19
C MET A 56 -11.48 -0.98 -3.11
N ALA A 57 -11.33 -0.43 -1.90
CA ALA A 57 -12.27 -0.57 -0.81
C ALA A 57 -12.63 0.80 -0.20
N TYR A 58 -13.80 0.87 0.44
CA TYR A 58 -14.24 2.04 1.22
C TYR A 58 -14.53 1.62 2.66
N PHE A 59 -13.87 2.29 3.60
CA PHE A 59 -13.99 2.05 5.03
C PHE A 59 -14.72 3.20 5.70
N ASP A 60 -15.89 2.91 6.29
CA ASP A 60 -16.75 3.88 6.95
C ASP A 60 -17.29 3.32 8.27
N ALA A 61 -17.95 4.18 9.08
CA ALA A 61 -18.68 3.80 10.28
C ALA A 61 -20.19 3.93 10.04
N SER A 62 -20.93 2.94 10.50
CA SER A 62 -22.39 3.03 10.54
C SER A 62 -22.86 3.68 11.85
N HIS A 63 -23.77 4.62 11.75
CA HIS A 63 -24.51 5.16 12.92
C HIS A 63 -25.75 4.34 13.28
N ALA A 64 -26.12 3.37 12.45
CA ALA A 64 -27.19 2.45 12.76
C ALA A 64 -26.77 1.52 13.89
N LYS A 65 -27.64 1.37 14.91
CA LYS A 65 -27.46 0.30 15.87
C LYS A 65 -27.68 -1.02 15.14
N ASN A 66 -26.74 -1.95 15.24
CA ASN A 66 -27.00 -3.34 14.85
C ASN A 66 -28.15 -3.84 15.71
N VAL A 67 -29.27 -4.13 15.06
CA VAL A 67 -30.51 -4.54 15.76
C VAL A 67 -30.48 -6.03 16.09
N GLU A 68 -29.59 -6.79 15.46
CA GLU A 68 -29.47 -8.24 15.67
C GLU A 68 -28.03 -8.60 16.05
N GLU A 69 -27.87 -9.20 17.23
CA GLU A 69 -26.66 -9.97 17.55
C GLU A 69 -26.70 -11.24 16.69
N ASN A 70 -26.24 -11.12 15.45
CA ASN A 70 -26.03 -12.29 14.62
C ASN A 70 -24.97 -13.16 15.27
N THR A 71 -25.32 -14.38 15.61
CA THR A 71 -24.39 -15.40 16.15
C THR A 71 -23.75 -16.22 15.04
N LEU A 72 -24.11 -15.96 13.77
CA LEU A 72 -23.70 -16.71 12.59
C LEU A 72 -23.05 -15.76 11.57
N SER A 73 -21.91 -16.18 11.06
CA SER A 73 -21.32 -15.54 9.87
C SER A 73 -22.04 -16.04 8.61
N GLU A 74 -22.44 -15.12 7.74
CA GLU A 74 -23.19 -15.44 6.53
C GLU A 74 -22.36 -15.14 5.28
N PHE A 75 -22.42 -16.04 4.31
CA PHE A 75 -21.83 -15.90 2.97
C PHE A 75 -22.96 -16.04 1.97
N ILE A 76 -23.29 -14.95 1.27
CA ILE A 76 -24.41 -14.91 0.31
C ILE A 76 -23.81 -14.66 -1.08
N PHE A 77 -23.96 -15.67 -1.97
CA PHE A 77 -23.61 -15.54 -3.37
C PHE A 77 -24.82 -15.06 -4.17
N HIS A 78 -24.67 -13.95 -4.84
CA HIS A 78 -25.70 -13.36 -5.70
C HIS A 78 -25.59 -13.88 -7.13
N HIS A 79 -26.68 -13.83 -7.88
CA HIS A 79 -26.75 -14.32 -9.28
C HIS A 79 -25.82 -13.56 -10.24
N ASP A 80 -25.45 -12.35 -9.91
CA ASP A 80 -24.49 -11.51 -10.65
C ASP A 80 -23.02 -11.85 -10.36
N GLY A 81 -22.76 -12.87 -9.52
CA GLY A 81 -21.43 -13.32 -9.13
C GLY A 81 -20.86 -12.57 -7.92
N ASN A 82 -21.58 -11.63 -7.34
CA ASN A 82 -21.15 -10.92 -6.14
C ASN A 82 -21.27 -11.81 -4.89
N LEU A 83 -20.30 -11.69 -3.98
CA LEU A 83 -20.31 -12.34 -2.68
C LEU A 83 -20.48 -11.26 -1.59
N GLN A 84 -21.55 -11.39 -0.80
CA GLN A 84 -21.74 -10.62 0.43
C GLN A 84 -21.29 -11.46 1.61
N ILE A 85 -20.44 -10.89 2.48
CA ILE A 85 -19.95 -11.53 3.70
C ILE A 85 -20.37 -10.70 4.89
N THR A 86 -21.08 -11.32 5.82
CA THR A 86 -21.41 -10.76 7.13
C THR A 86 -20.73 -11.61 8.18
N THR A 87 -19.80 -11.04 8.96
CA THR A 87 -19.08 -11.76 10.01
C THR A 87 -19.56 -11.30 11.39
N THR A 88 -19.57 -12.24 12.33
CA THR A 88 -19.83 -11.96 13.75
C THR A 88 -18.54 -11.81 14.52
N GLY A 89 -18.54 -10.93 15.51
CA GLY A 89 -17.39 -10.73 16.40
C GLY A 89 -16.60 -9.45 16.13
N HIS A 90 -15.64 -9.20 17.02
CA HIS A 90 -14.77 -8.03 16.92
C HIS A 90 -13.53 -8.37 16.12
N ILE A 91 -13.36 -7.71 14.99
CA ILE A 91 -12.12 -7.78 14.21
C ILE A 91 -11.08 -6.91 14.90
N ASN A 92 -9.92 -7.48 15.22
CA ASN A 92 -8.81 -6.69 15.75
C ASN A 92 -8.10 -5.90 14.63
N LYS A 93 -7.33 -4.87 15.00
CA LYS A 93 -6.64 -4.00 14.05
C LYS A 93 -5.66 -4.71 13.10
N PHE A 94 -5.14 -5.86 13.48
CA PHE A 94 -4.19 -6.62 12.65
C PHE A 94 -4.95 -7.43 11.59
N GLU A 95 -6.05 -8.08 11.98
CA GLU A 95 -6.95 -8.78 11.06
C GLU A 95 -7.56 -7.82 10.04
N GLN A 96 -8.03 -6.65 10.50
CA GLN A 96 -8.53 -5.60 9.63
C GLN A 96 -7.47 -5.16 8.61
N ARG A 97 -6.22 -4.99 9.06
CA ARG A 97 -5.12 -4.60 8.18
C ARG A 97 -4.80 -5.69 7.16
N LEU A 98 -4.87 -6.97 7.54
CA LEU A 98 -4.71 -8.09 6.61
C LEU A 98 -5.81 -8.10 5.55
N GLN A 99 -7.07 -7.89 5.94
CA GLN A 99 -8.18 -7.78 4.99
C GLN A 99 -7.97 -6.64 4.00
N PHE A 100 -7.55 -5.47 4.49
CA PHE A 100 -7.31 -4.31 3.63
C PHE A 100 -6.05 -4.42 2.77
N SER A 101 -5.11 -5.30 3.10
CA SER A 101 -3.93 -5.56 2.27
C SER A 101 -4.24 -6.30 0.96
N GLU A 102 -5.44 -6.82 0.80
CA GLU A 102 -5.92 -7.43 -0.45
C GLU A 102 -6.38 -6.39 -1.50
N TYR A 103 -6.45 -5.11 -1.11
CA TYR A 103 -6.85 -4.02 -1.98
C TYR A 103 -5.65 -3.16 -2.38
N ASP A 104 -5.65 -2.71 -3.62
CA ASP A 104 -4.63 -1.80 -4.12
C ASP A 104 -4.69 -0.45 -3.38
N PHE A 105 -5.93 -0.03 -3.02
CA PHE A 105 -6.15 1.23 -2.35
C PHE A 105 -7.43 1.22 -1.49
N VAL A 106 -7.36 1.87 -0.32
CA VAL A 106 -8.50 1.97 0.60
C VAL A 106 -8.86 3.43 0.86
N PHE A 107 -10.08 3.81 0.50
CA PHE A 107 -10.67 5.07 0.91
C PHE A 107 -11.22 4.97 2.33
N ILE A 108 -10.95 5.97 3.14
CA ILE A 108 -11.38 6.02 4.54
C ILE A 108 -12.28 7.23 4.74
N ASN A 109 -13.42 7.05 5.40
CA ASN A 109 -14.20 8.20 5.86
C ASN A 109 -13.45 8.88 7.02
N GLY A 110 -12.75 9.97 6.70
CA GLY A 110 -11.94 10.75 7.64
C GLY A 110 -12.77 11.49 8.70
N ASN A 111 -14.10 11.56 8.54
CA ASN A 111 -14.98 12.07 9.59
C ASN A 111 -15.06 11.12 10.80
N HIS A 112 -14.74 9.84 10.62
CA HIS A 112 -14.81 8.81 11.66
C HIS A 112 -13.44 8.27 12.05
N TYR A 113 -12.49 8.23 11.11
CA TYR A 113 -11.18 7.60 11.30
C TYR A 113 -10.04 8.50 10.83
N ALA A 114 -8.94 8.52 11.57
CA ALA A 114 -7.75 9.26 11.19
C ALA A 114 -6.89 8.45 10.23
N GLY A 115 -6.95 8.74 8.94
CA GLY A 115 -6.05 8.17 7.93
C GLY A 115 -4.74 8.93 7.81
N SER A 116 -3.76 8.33 7.14
CA SER A 116 -2.39 8.86 7.06
C SER A 116 -2.23 10.00 6.06
N LYS A 117 -2.89 9.96 4.91
CA LYS A 117 -2.95 11.01 3.88
C LYS A 117 -4.41 11.46 3.74
N GLN A 118 -4.65 12.74 3.45
CA GLN A 118 -5.99 13.29 3.49
C GLN A 118 -6.38 14.04 2.21
N ILE A 119 -7.63 13.86 1.80
CA ILE A 119 -8.37 14.76 0.92
C ILE A 119 -9.32 15.57 1.80
N VAL A 120 -9.21 16.88 1.76
CA VAL A 120 -9.99 17.76 2.64
C VAL A 120 -11.01 18.55 1.82
N PHE A 121 -12.29 18.31 2.12
CA PHE A 121 -13.35 19.14 1.59
C PHE A 121 -13.39 20.50 2.27
N LEU A 122 -13.52 21.54 1.49
CA LEU A 122 -13.76 22.90 1.96
C LEU A 122 -15.27 23.18 1.93
N ASP A 123 -15.96 22.65 2.95
CA ASP A 123 -17.40 22.82 3.17
C ASP A 123 -17.61 23.76 4.34
N PRO A 124 -18.12 25.00 4.14
CA PRO A 124 -18.31 25.97 5.22
C PRO A 124 -19.20 25.45 6.35
N GLU A 125 -20.18 24.57 6.04
CA GLU A 125 -21.02 23.94 7.07
C GLU A 125 -20.23 22.99 8.00
N LYS A 126 -19.03 22.58 7.58
CA LYS A 126 -18.19 21.59 8.29
C LYS A 126 -16.88 22.19 8.83
N GLU A 127 -16.64 23.49 8.72
CA GLU A 127 -15.44 24.13 9.22
C GLU A 127 -15.18 23.82 10.71
N ALA A 128 -16.21 23.92 11.56
CA ALA A 128 -16.09 23.57 12.98
C ALA A 128 -15.67 22.10 13.22
N SER A 129 -16.05 21.17 12.31
CA SER A 129 -15.63 19.78 12.37
C SER A 129 -14.17 19.59 11.96
N ILE A 130 -13.71 20.33 10.96
CA ILE A 130 -12.29 20.37 10.56
C ILE A 130 -11.45 20.92 11.70
N ASN A 131 -11.85 22.05 12.29
CA ASN A 131 -11.13 22.68 13.39
C ASN A 131 -10.95 21.74 14.59
N LYS A 132 -11.96 20.93 14.92
CA LYS A 132 -11.87 19.91 15.98
C LYS A 132 -10.87 18.79 15.68
N ARG A 133 -10.58 18.55 14.40
CA ARG A 133 -9.70 17.48 13.92
C ARG A 133 -8.38 17.99 13.35
N ILE A 134 -8.11 19.28 13.50
CA ILE A 134 -6.94 19.89 12.87
C ILE A 134 -5.64 19.16 13.21
N ASP A 135 -5.50 18.64 14.44
CA ASP A 135 -4.32 17.90 14.86
C ASP A 135 -4.16 16.54 14.15
N GLN A 136 -5.26 15.97 13.64
CA GLN A 136 -5.26 14.70 12.91
C GLN A 136 -4.95 14.87 11.42
N ILE A 137 -5.04 16.09 10.89
CA ILE A 137 -4.73 16.43 9.50
C ILE A 137 -3.24 16.69 9.41
N SER A 138 -2.48 15.79 8.79
CA SER A 138 -1.01 15.85 8.76
C SER A 138 -0.41 15.93 7.36
N ASP A 139 -1.10 15.39 6.34
CA ASP A 139 -0.63 15.30 4.97
C ASP A 139 -1.82 15.44 4.00
N ILE A 140 -2.00 16.64 3.46
CA ILE A 140 -3.11 16.95 2.55
C ILE A 140 -2.64 16.71 1.12
N ALA A 141 -3.26 15.73 0.44
CA ALA A 141 -3.02 15.47 -0.96
C ALA A 141 -3.59 16.60 -1.84
N PHE A 142 -4.84 16.97 -1.58
CA PHE A 142 -5.51 18.08 -2.25
C PHE A 142 -6.79 18.51 -1.50
N PHE A 143 -7.28 19.70 -1.84
CA PHE A 143 -8.56 20.21 -1.40
C PHE A 143 -9.66 19.96 -2.44
N ILE A 144 -10.89 19.72 -1.97
CA ILE A 144 -12.09 19.74 -2.82
C ILE A 144 -12.99 20.90 -2.37
N LYS A 145 -13.26 21.81 -3.28
CA LYS A 145 -14.15 22.95 -3.08
C LYS A 145 -15.59 22.59 -3.50
N LEU A 146 -16.56 23.03 -2.71
CA LEU A 146 -17.97 22.89 -3.09
C LEU A 146 -18.43 24.01 -4.06
N SER A 147 -17.72 25.14 -4.11
CA SER A 147 -17.89 26.23 -5.08
C SER A 147 -16.56 26.94 -5.31
N GLU A 148 -16.45 27.67 -6.42
CA GLU A 148 -15.24 28.33 -6.89
C GLU A 148 -14.65 29.33 -5.86
N ASP A 149 -15.52 30.08 -5.17
CA ASP A 149 -15.14 31.16 -4.27
C ASP A 149 -14.59 30.66 -2.91
N ILE A 150 -14.68 29.35 -2.61
CA ILE A 150 -14.27 28.82 -1.32
C ILE A 150 -12.74 28.71 -1.28
N ILE A 151 -12.17 29.25 -0.21
CA ILE A 151 -10.74 29.15 0.11
C ILE A 151 -10.52 28.31 1.37
N PRO A 152 -9.32 27.74 1.60
CA PRO A 152 -9.02 27.00 2.81
C PRO A 152 -9.29 27.80 4.09
N PHE A 153 -9.83 27.14 5.11
CA PHE A 153 -10.15 27.73 6.41
C PHE A 153 -8.87 28.25 7.10
N GLN A 154 -9.03 29.25 7.96
CA GLN A 154 -7.88 29.88 8.62
C GLN A 154 -7.03 28.87 9.39
N SER A 155 -7.65 27.92 10.10
CA SER A 155 -6.95 26.85 10.81
C SER A 155 -6.07 25.96 9.93
N LEU A 156 -6.49 25.71 8.69
CA LEU A 156 -5.69 24.96 7.70
C LEU A 156 -4.53 25.81 7.18
N LYS A 157 -4.74 27.09 6.91
CA LYS A 157 -3.70 28.04 6.51
C LYS A 157 -2.62 28.20 7.59
N ASP A 158 -3.03 28.30 8.84
CA ASP A 158 -2.13 28.45 9.98
C ASP A 158 -1.27 27.18 10.18
N LYS A 159 -1.86 26.00 9.92
CA LYS A 159 -1.15 24.73 10.06
C LYS A 159 -0.24 24.42 8.89
N PHE A 160 -0.67 24.71 7.68
CA PHE A 160 0.04 24.41 6.44
C PHE A 160 0.50 25.70 5.77
N SER A 161 1.71 26.17 6.13
CA SER A 161 2.27 27.43 5.62
C SER A 161 2.36 27.50 4.09
N LYS A 162 2.37 26.37 3.41
CA LYS A 162 2.40 26.24 1.95
C LYS A 162 1.07 25.75 1.37
N TRP A 163 -0.04 26.06 2.01
CA TRP A 163 -1.36 25.62 1.57
C TRP A 163 -1.71 26.03 0.12
N GLU A 164 -1.10 27.10 -0.40
CA GLU A 164 -1.28 27.58 -1.76
C GLU A 164 -0.66 26.62 -2.80
N GLU A 165 0.37 25.87 -2.41
CA GLU A 165 1.00 24.85 -3.25
C GLU A 165 0.17 23.54 -3.30
N ILE A 166 -0.79 23.35 -2.39
CA ILE A 166 -1.66 22.15 -2.35
C ILE A 166 -2.70 22.26 -3.47
N PRO A 167 -2.81 21.27 -4.36
CA PRO A 167 -3.79 21.26 -5.45
C PRO A 167 -5.22 21.44 -4.93
N GLN A 168 -6.06 22.16 -5.69
CA GLN A 168 -7.45 22.41 -5.35
C GLN A 168 -8.34 22.10 -6.56
N TYR A 169 -9.42 21.35 -6.34
CA TYR A 169 -10.38 20.96 -7.36
C TYR A 169 -11.79 21.34 -6.91
N GLU A 170 -12.66 21.64 -7.88
CA GLU A 170 -14.08 21.68 -7.60
C GLU A 170 -14.66 20.25 -7.55
N LEU A 171 -15.70 20.03 -6.75
CA LEU A 171 -16.37 18.73 -6.69
C LEU A 171 -16.93 18.29 -8.04
N SER A 172 -17.29 19.25 -8.90
CA SER A 172 -17.76 19.01 -10.28
C SER A 172 -16.67 18.44 -11.19
N ASP A 173 -15.42 18.66 -10.88
CA ASP A 173 -14.26 18.27 -11.72
C ASP A 173 -13.79 16.84 -11.38
N ILE A 174 -14.71 15.87 -11.50
CA ILE A 174 -14.47 14.47 -11.23
C ILE A 174 -13.29 13.92 -12.04
N GLY A 175 -13.09 14.39 -13.28
CA GLY A 175 -12.02 13.92 -14.13
C GLY A 175 -10.63 14.20 -13.54
N ASN A 176 -10.36 15.45 -13.16
CA ASN A 176 -9.08 15.81 -12.56
C ASN A 176 -8.89 15.21 -11.16
N ILE A 177 -9.96 15.12 -10.35
CA ILE A 177 -9.93 14.41 -9.06
C ILE A 177 -9.53 12.95 -9.26
N THR A 178 -10.17 12.25 -10.20
CA THR A 178 -9.87 10.85 -10.52
C THR A 178 -8.44 10.67 -11.00
N ASN A 179 -7.97 11.54 -11.90
CA ASN A 179 -6.59 11.49 -12.40
C ASN A 179 -5.56 11.71 -11.30
N HIS A 180 -5.85 12.60 -10.34
CA HIS A 180 -4.95 12.81 -9.20
C HIS A 180 -4.92 11.57 -8.29
N ILE A 181 -6.08 11.00 -7.99
CA ILE A 181 -6.19 9.78 -7.18
C ILE A 181 -5.49 8.61 -7.89
N SER A 182 -5.64 8.45 -9.22
CA SER A 182 -4.91 7.43 -9.98
C SER A 182 -3.40 7.51 -9.75
N LYS A 183 -2.83 8.70 -9.84
CA LYS A 183 -1.41 8.92 -9.59
C LYS A 183 -1.02 8.54 -8.17
N LEU A 184 -1.83 8.92 -7.17
CA LEU A 184 -1.58 8.54 -5.78
C LEU A 184 -1.62 7.01 -5.58
N VAL A 185 -2.52 6.31 -6.25
CA VAL A 185 -2.58 4.83 -6.23
C VAL A 185 -1.33 4.26 -6.88
N GLU A 186 -0.97 4.72 -8.07
CA GLU A 186 0.22 4.26 -8.80
C GLU A 186 1.51 4.46 -8.00
N GLU A 187 1.64 5.59 -7.29
CA GLU A 187 2.79 5.86 -6.41
C GLU A 187 2.89 4.90 -5.21
N THR A 188 1.78 4.27 -4.82
CA THR A 188 1.78 3.29 -3.71
C THR A 188 2.08 1.87 -4.16
N ILE A 189 1.96 1.58 -5.46
CA ILE A 189 2.29 0.28 -6.03
C ILE A 189 3.82 0.16 -6.09
N PRO A 190 4.42 -0.80 -5.34
CA PRO A 190 5.87 -0.94 -5.37
C PRO A 190 6.32 -1.39 -6.76
N ASN A 191 7.40 -0.80 -7.24
CA ASN A 191 8.06 -1.30 -8.44
C ASN A 191 8.73 -2.63 -8.09
N ILE A 192 8.13 -3.74 -8.52
CA ILE A 192 8.62 -5.09 -8.24
C ILE A 192 9.32 -5.63 -9.47
N ASN A 193 10.57 -6.05 -9.31
CA ASN A 193 11.33 -6.72 -10.33
C ASN A 193 11.48 -8.22 -10.02
N GLY A 194 11.57 -9.04 -11.05
CA GLY A 194 11.87 -10.47 -10.94
C GLY A 194 13.39 -10.70 -10.92
N LEU A 195 13.89 -11.59 -10.04
CA LEU A 195 15.30 -11.97 -9.99
C LEU A 195 15.44 -13.48 -10.13
N VAL A 196 16.13 -13.94 -11.17
CA VAL A 196 16.48 -15.34 -11.39
C VAL A 196 17.94 -15.56 -10.99
N LEU A 197 18.19 -16.34 -9.94
CA LEU A 197 19.52 -16.65 -9.46
C LEU A 197 20.14 -17.81 -10.25
N ILE A 198 21.14 -17.54 -11.10
CA ILE A 198 21.77 -18.56 -11.95
C ILE A 198 23.27 -18.75 -11.70
N GLY A 199 23.89 -17.92 -10.82
CA GLY A 199 25.34 -17.92 -10.55
C GLY A 199 25.85 -18.97 -9.53
N GLY A 200 25.05 -19.94 -9.12
CA GLY A 200 25.42 -20.88 -8.06
C GLY A 200 26.39 -21.97 -8.51
N LYS A 201 27.42 -22.29 -7.68
CA LYS A 201 28.42 -23.35 -7.96
C LYS A 201 27.88 -24.78 -8.05
N SER A 202 26.59 -25.00 -7.76
CA SER A 202 25.87 -26.30 -7.83
C SER A 202 26.65 -27.53 -7.33
N THR A 203 27.58 -27.31 -6.36
CA THR A 203 28.58 -28.30 -5.89
C THR A 203 27.98 -29.62 -5.38
N ARG A 204 26.73 -29.62 -4.94
CA ARG A 204 26.04 -30.81 -4.42
C ARG A 204 25.48 -31.72 -5.52
N MET A 205 25.24 -31.19 -6.72
CA MET A 205 24.57 -31.92 -7.80
C MET A 205 25.49 -32.22 -8.99
N GLY A 206 26.71 -31.69 -9.01
CA GLY A 206 27.68 -31.90 -10.08
C GLY A 206 27.27 -31.35 -11.46
N ALA A 207 26.12 -30.69 -11.55
CA ALA A 207 25.60 -30.07 -12.77
C ALA A 207 25.03 -28.68 -12.45
N ASP A 208 25.07 -27.78 -13.43
CA ASP A 208 24.48 -26.44 -13.29
C ASP A 208 22.94 -26.53 -13.24
N LYS A 209 22.40 -26.19 -12.09
CA LYS A 209 20.95 -26.23 -11.84
C LYS A 209 20.13 -25.36 -12.79
N SER A 210 20.69 -24.27 -13.28
CA SER A 210 20.02 -23.35 -14.19
C SER A 210 19.73 -23.96 -15.56
N GLN A 211 20.52 -24.99 -15.92
CA GLN A 211 20.42 -25.71 -17.20
C GLN A 211 19.58 -26.99 -17.11
N LEU A 212 19.15 -27.39 -15.90
CA LEU A 212 18.27 -28.56 -15.78
C LEU A 212 16.95 -28.28 -16.48
N GLU A 213 16.53 -29.23 -17.27
CA GLU A 213 15.27 -29.12 -18.01
C GLU A 213 14.08 -29.48 -17.12
N TYR A 214 13.20 -28.50 -16.96
CA TYR A 214 11.90 -28.67 -16.35
C TYR A 214 10.84 -28.22 -17.37
N PHE A 215 9.84 -29.03 -17.60
CA PHE A 215 8.75 -28.70 -18.53
C PHE A 215 9.23 -28.45 -19.99
N GLY A 216 10.28 -29.19 -20.43
CA GLY A 216 10.80 -29.09 -21.80
C GLY A 216 11.69 -27.90 -22.11
N LYS A 217 12.16 -27.18 -21.08
CA LYS A 217 13.09 -26.06 -21.20
C LYS A 217 13.97 -25.88 -19.95
N PRO A 218 15.12 -25.18 -20.05
CA PRO A 218 15.98 -24.89 -18.92
C PRO A 218 15.24 -24.18 -17.79
N GLN A 219 15.51 -24.53 -16.53
CA GLN A 219 14.82 -23.98 -15.36
C GLN A 219 14.91 -22.44 -15.31
N LYS A 220 16.03 -21.86 -15.69
CA LYS A 220 16.19 -20.40 -15.73
C LYS A 220 15.19 -19.73 -16.65
N GLU A 221 14.89 -20.34 -17.80
CA GLU A 221 13.92 -19.82 -18.77
C GLU A 221 12.49 -20.00 -18.28
N HIS A 222 12.20 -21.15 -17.68
CA HIS A 222 10.89 -21.39 -17.08
C HIS A 222 10.56 -20.38 -15.97
N VAL A 223 11.52 -20.12 -15.06
CA VAL A 223 11.34 -19.14 -13.98
C VAL A 223 11.21 -17.72 -14.54
N LYS A 224 12.02 -17.35 -15.55
CA LYS A 224 11.88 -16.05 -16.23
C LYS A 224 10.48 -15.87 -16.77
N GLU A 225 9.98 -16.82 -17.55
CA GLU A 225 8.64 -16.74 -18.11
C GLU A 225 7.53 -16.62 -17.04
N LEU A 226 7.67 -17.35 -15.92
CA LEU A 226 6.73 -17.21 -14.79
C LEU A 226 6.69 -15.80 -14.25
N LEU A 227 7.84 -15.15 -14.12
CA LEU A 227 7.94 -13.77 -13.64
C LEU A 227 7.39 -12.78 -14.67
N GLU A 228 7.77 -12.93 -15.95
CA GLU A 228 7.33 -12.06 -17.04
C GLU A 228 5.81 -12.19 -17.32
N ASN A 229 5.23 -13.38 -17.17
CA ASN A 229 3.78 -13.60 -17.25
C ASN A 229 2.99 -12.88 -16.14
N ASN A 230 3.68 -12.52 -15.06
CA ASN A 230 3.13 -11.66 -14.00
C ASN A 230 3.54 -10.18 -14.16
N ASN A 231 3.92 -9.77 -15.38
CA ASN A 231 4.32 -8.40 -15.73
C ASN A 231 5.54 -7.87 -14.93
N LEU A 232 6.41 -8.76 -14.45
CA LEU A 232 7.63 -8.37 -13.75
C LEU A 232 8.78 -8.24 -14.74
N LYS A 233 9.46 -7.09 -14.73
CA LYS A 233 10.75 -6.96 -15.41
C LYS A 233 11.76 -7.88 -14.75
N THR A 234 12.35 -8.82 -15.51
CA THR A 234 13.15 -9.90 -14.95
C THR A 234 14.63 -9.71 -15.22
N TYR A 235 15.42 -9.95 -14.20
CA TYR A 235 16.88 -9.88 -14.21
C TYR A 235 17.47 -11.24 -13.84
N TYR A 236 18.71 -11.49 -14.31
CA TYR A 236 19.47 -12.66 -13.95
C TYR A 236 20.65 -12.26 -13.04
N SER A 237 20.76 -12.87 -11.86
CA SER A 237 21.95 -12.75 -11.01
C SER A 237 22.99 -13.77 -11.46
N VAL A 238 24.16 -13.31 -11.85
CA VAL A 238 25.26 -14.10 -12.40
C VAL A 238 26.56 -13.79 -11.68
N GLN A 239 27.45 -14.81 -11.52
CA GLN A 239 28.78 -14.58 -10.97
C GLN A 239 29.78 -14.14 -12.06
N ASN A 240 29.63 -14.65 -13.27
CA ASN A 240 30.42 -14.30 -14.44
C ASN A 240 29.47 -13.89 -15.57
N ASP A 241 30.01 -13.14 -16.52
CA ASP A 241 29.28 -12.76 -17.73
C ASP A 241 28.74 -14.01 -18.43
N ALA A 242 27.44 -14.10 -18.58
CA ALA A 242 26.75 -15.18 -19.28
C ALA A 242 26.24 -14.77 -20.67
N GLY A 243 26.44 -13.50 -21.06
CA GLY A 243 25.99 -12.93 -22.33
C GLY A 243 24.45 -12.87 -22.47
N ILE A 244 23.74 -12.76 -21.35
CA ILE A 244 22.27 -12.73 -21.31
C ILE A 244 21.79 -11.30 -21.06
N GLU A 245 20.73 -10.89 -21.71
CA GLU A 245 20.14 -9.58 -21.46
C GLU A 245 19.63 -9.45 -20.02
N ASN A 246 19.77 -8.26 -19.43
CA ASN A 246 19.37 -7.93 -18.05
C ASN A 246 20.18 -8.69 -16.97
N GLU A 247 21.49 -8.87 -17.16
CA GLU A 247 22.35 -9.43 -16.14
C GLU A 247 22.67 -8.45 -15.01
N ILE A 248 22.71 -9.00 -13.81
CA ILE A 248 23.26 -8.37 -12.61
C ILE A 248 24.44 -9.20 -12.13
N HIS A 249 25.64 -8.64 -12.19
CA HIS A 249 26.83 -9.32 -11.72
C HIS A 249 26.90 -9.31 -10.19
N ASP A 250 27.13 -10.49 -9.60
CA ASP A 250 27.23 -10.66 -8.16
C ASP A 250 28.48 -9.98 -7.63
N THR A 251 28.31 -8.93 -6.82
CA THR A 251 29.42 -8.23 -6.12
C THR A 251 29.73 -8.88 -4.77
N PHE A 252 28.74 -9.53 -4.16
CA PHE A 252 28.88 -10.24 -2.89
C PHE A 252 29.11 -11.74 -3.13
N LEU A 253 30.36 -12.10 -3.38
CA LEU A 253 30.72 -13.47 -3.70
C LEU A 253 30.77 -14.38 -2.46
N ASN A 254 30.63 -15.70 -2.68
CA ASN A 254 30.67 -16.76 -1.66
C ASN A 254 29.61 -16.72 -0.56
N LEU A 255 28.57 -15.92 -0.73
CA LEU A 255 27.39 -15.87 0.17
C LEU A 255 26.21 -16.72 -0.35
N GLY A 256 26.44 -17.55 -1.37
CA GLY A 256 25.36 -18.34 -1.99
C GLY A 256 24.26 -17.46 -2.59
N PRO A 257 22.99 -17.88 -2.54
CA PRO A 257 21.87 -17.12 -3.10
C PRO A 257 21.72 -15.71 -2.50
N PHE A 258 22.13 -15.53 -1.25
CA PHE A 258 22.07 -14.25 -0.56
C PHE A 258 22.97 -13.19 -1.22
N GLY A 259 24.12 -13.61 -1.73
CA GLY A 259 25.03 -12.71 -2.46
C GLY A 259 24.39 -12.12 -3.70
N GLY A 260 23.70 -12.92 -4.50
CA GLY A 260 22.98 -12.45 -5.68
C GLY A 260 21.85 -11.48 -5.34
N ILE A 261 21.08 -11.79 -4.27
CA ILE A 261 20.02 -10.90 -3.79
C ILE A 261 20.60 -9.55 -3.34
N CYS A 262 21.67 -9.55 -2.54
CA CYS A 262 22.33 -8.30 -2.11
C CYS A 262 22.89 -7.50 -3.29
N SER A 263 23.47 -8.18 -4.29
CA SER A 263 23.99 -7.54 -5.50
C SER A 263 22.88 -6.87 -6.33
N ALA A 264 21.71 -7.51 -6.41
CA ALA A 264 20.54 -6.94 -7.06
C ALA A 264 20.04 -5.67 -6.35
N PHE A 265 19.91 -5.71 -5.03
CA PHE A 265 19.50 -4.52 -4.24
C PHE A 265 20.53 -3.37 -4.27
N GLN A 266 21.79 -3.64 -4.54
CA GLN A 266 22.80 -2.59 -4.68
C GLN A 266 22.70 -1.86 -6.02
N LYS A 267 22.09 -2.50 -7.03
CA LYS A 267 21.99 -1.97 -8.39
C LYS A 267 20.68 -1.25 -8.66
N ASP A 268 19.69 -1.41 -7.79
CA ASP A 268 18.41 -0.75 -7.80
C ASP A 268 18.55 0.63 -7.14
#